data_2eac2e8c80d8ee33f5e378d9ba88ec13
#
_entry.id   2eac2e8c80d8ee33f5e378d9ba88ec13
#
_cell.length_a   1.000
_cell.length_b   1.000
_cell.length_c   1.000
_cell.angle_alpha   90.00
_cell.angle_beta   90.00
_cell.angle_gamma   90.00
#
_symmetry.space_group_name_H-M   'P 1'
#
loop_
_entity.id
_entity.type
_entity.pdbx_description
1 polymer ?
#
loop_
_entity_poly.entity_id
_entity_poly.type
_entity_poly.pdbx_seq_one_letter_code
_entity_poly.pdbx_strand_id
1 'polypeptide(L)'
;SCQGSFILKNRKEGDIRGLVYSSSFRIHLEEQGFEGNPVELRFTYDGSGLAPGHVEQGKFTIVCNGGEFEVNFTAIIEKPSVETSCGRVQNIRDFKRLAMENFIEAHRLFRSRDFYDVIKYEEPRIKALYDNIRKWSLGEQAMEEFLVGIKQKECIFLTMGRNQRTFRNLKEATREIIHFTKNTWGFMPVKVHVSGDFIQIGRDNFTTDDFVGNLFDFSYIIHPEKAHAGNNYGQIVFESPYESLTYEVMLANHKDHAENRRVADKTIASIIKDFLACNAEGKDLTAWADATREKLKGLDIYSEDGDVYPLFDAHLNLLCKEPDKASGILDDYNYSRFSVNKDSVISS
;
A
#
# COMPACT_ATOMS: atom_id res chain seq x y z
N SER A 1 -18.96 36.81 -15.71
CA SER A 1 -18.77 38.27 -15.83
C SER A 1 -18.15 38.82 -14.55
N CYS A 2 -17.24 39.74 -14.67
CA CYS A 2 -16.58 40.44 -13.54
C CYS A 2 -16.97 41.91 -13.57
N GLN A 3 -17.31 42.50 -12.43
CA GLN A 3 -17.59 43.95 -12.31
C GLN A 3 -16.32 44.67 -11.87
N GLY A 4 -16.09 45.85 -12.42
CA GLY A 4 -15.00 46.74 -12.04
C GLY A 4 -15.45 48.17 -12.05
N SER A 5 -14.66 49.04 -11.39
CA SER A 5 -14.84 50.45 -11.43
C SER A 5 -13.51 51.21 -11.38
N PHE A 6 -13.51 52.43 -11.84
CA PHE A 6 -12.42 53.35 -11.63
C PHE A 6 -12.96 54.78 -11.41
N ILE A 7 -12.22 55.61 -10.68
CA ILE A 7 -12.65 56.92 -10.26
C ILE A 7 -11.89 57.99 -11.02
N LEU A 8 -12.63 58.92 -11.61
CA LEU A 8 -12.08 60.16 -12.19
C LEU A 8 -12.22 61.29 -11.18
N LYS A 9 -11.13 62.05 -10.97
CA LYS A 9 -11.12 63.19 -10.06
C LYS A 9 -10.37 64.32 -10.70
N ASN A 10 -11.00 65.52 -10.69
CA ASN A 10 -10.34 66.77 -11.04
C ASN A 10 -9.43 67.18 -9.87
N ARG A 11 -8.19 67.55 -10.16
CA ARG A 11 -7.27 68.09 -9.15
C ARG A 11 -7.58 69.57 -8.80
N LYS A 12 -8.31 70.24 -9.70
CA LYS A 12 -8.82 71.57 -9.47
C LYS A 12 -10.29 71.50 -9.08
N GLU A 13 -10.82 72.53 -8.50
CA GLU A 13 -12.26 72.65 -8.23
C GLU A 13 -13.05 72.74 -9.54
N GLY A 14 -14.18 72.01 -9.61
CA GLY A 14 -15.10 71.97 -10.73
C GLY A 14 -15.39 70.56 -11.25
N ASP A 15 -16.59 70.38 -11.78
CA ASP A 15 -17.08 69.08 -12.29
C ASP A 15 -16.39 68.68 -13.59
N ILE A 16 -16.14 67.45 -13.72
CA ILE A 16 -15.70 66.78 -14.95
C ILE A 16 -16.94 66.22 -15.64
N ARG A 17 -17.11 66.57 -16.90
CA ARG A 17 -18.16 66.02 -17.75
C ARG A 17 -17.59 65.49 -19.06
N GLY A 18 -18.08 64.38 -19.52
CA GLY A 18 -17.53 63.78 -20.73
C GLY A 18 -18.14 62.40 -21.07
N LEU A 19 -17.45 61.71 -21.95
CA LEU A 19 -17.81 60.38 -22.44
C LEU A 19 -16.65 59.42 -22.22
N VAL A 20 -16.97 58.14 -21.95
CA VAL A 20 -16.01 57.07 -21.86
C VAL A 20 -16.32 55.99 -22.90
N TYR A 21 -15.27 55.45 -23.52
CA TYR A 21 -15.34 54.37 -24.50
C TYR A 21 -14.37 53.27 -24.11
N SER A 22 -14.72 52.01 -24.41
CA SER A 22 -13.81 50.87 -24.25
C SER A 22 -13.31 50.40 -25.63
N SER A 23 -12.04 50.01 -25.71
CA SER A 23 -11.47 49.37 -26.90
C SER A 23 -11.92 47.91 -27.05
N SER A 24 -12.51 47.31 -26.00
CA SER A 24 -13.01 45.90 -26.00
C SER A 24 -14.54 45.89 -26.04
N PHE A 25 -15.08 45.07 -26.94
CA PHE A 25 -16.52 44.81 -27.01
C PHE A 25 -17.04 43.96 -25.84
N ARG A 26 -16.14 43.33 -25.06
CA ARG A 26 -16.47 42.56 -23.88
C ARG A 26 -16.69 43.41 -22.63
N ILE A 27 -16.33 44.70 -22.70
CA ILE A 27 -16.59 45.62 -21.62
C ILE A 27 -17.89 46.35 -21.90
N HIS A 28 -18.83 46.21 -20.98
CA HIS A 28 -20.11 46.90 -20.95
C HIS A 28 -20.05 47.96 -19.86
N LEU A 29 -20.03 49.24 -20.26
CA LEU A 29 -20.10 50.37 -19.37
C LEU A 29 -21.55 50.56 -18.89
N GLU A 30 -21.77 50.81 -17.59
CA GLU A 30 -23.11 51.09 -17.07
C GLU A 30 -23.65 52.42 -17.66
N GLU A 31 -22.77 53.41 -17.74
CA GLU A 31 -23.04 54.70 -18.36
C GLU A 31 -21.85 55.14 -19.20
N GLN A 32 -22.11 55.63 -20.39
CA GLN A 32 -21.06 56.19 -21.27
C GLN A 32 -20.80 57.67 -20.99
N GLY A 33 -21.82 58.39 -20.56
CA GLY A 33 -21.73 59.79 -20.20
C GLY A 33 -21.58 59.97 -18.69
N PHE A 34 -20.77 60.94 -18.28
CA PHE A 34 -20.57 61.22 -16.87
C PHE A 34 -20.45 62.74 -16.58
N GLU A 35 -20.88 63.09 -15.37
CA GLU A 35 -20.72 64.50 -14.84
C GLU A 35 -20.59 64.46 -13.31
N GLY A 36 -19.59 65.19 -12.75
CA GLY A 36 -19.35 65.29 -11.31
C GLY A 36 -17.87 65.37 -10.95
N ASN A 37 -17.56 65.48 -9.64
CA ASN A 37 -16.20 65.42 -9.11
C ASN A 37 -16.20 65.01 -7.63
N PRO A 38 -15.79 63.73 -7.28
CA PRO A 38 -15.32 62.69 -8.17
C PRO A 38 -16.47 61.95 -8.90
N VAL A 39 -16.14 61.25 -10.02
CA VAL A 39 -17.07 60.37 -10.75
C VAL A 39 -16.55 58.97 -10.72
N GLU A 40 -17.36 58.03 -10.32
CA GLU A 40 -17.07 56.58 -10.40
C GLU A 40 -17.67 56.03 -11.70
N LEU A 41 -16.81 55.47 -12.57
CA LEU A 41 -17.22 54.79 -13.79
C LEU A 41 -17.22 53.29 -13.56
N ARG A 42 -18.38 52.65 -13.74
CA ARG A 42 -18.56 51.21 -13.53
C ARG A 42 -18.70 50.49 -14.84
N PHE A 43 -18.15 49.29 -14.85
CA PHE A 43 -18.21 48.43 -16.02
C PHE A 43 -18.32 46.97 -15.65
N THR A 44 -18.81 46.16 -16.58
CA THR A 44 -18.81 44.69 -16.48
C THR A 44 -17.98 44.13 -17.64
N TYR A 45 -17.06 43.24 -17.34
CA TYR A 45 -16.31 42.46 -18.31
C TYR A 45 -16.97 41.10 -18.54
N ASP A 46 -17.30 40.77 -19.78
CA ASP A 46 -17.83 39.46 -20.18
C ASP A 46 -16.72 38.53 -20.69
N GLY A 47 -16.25 37.64 -19.79
CA GLY A 47 -15.27 36.60 -20.12
C GLY A 47 -15.88 35.31 -20.64
N SER A 48 -17.20 35.24 -20.91
CA SER A 48 -17.84 34.02 -21.38
C SER A 48 -17.25 33.56 -22.72
N GLY A 49 -17.03 32.22 -22.81
CA GLY A 49 -16.45 31.61 -23.99
C GLY A 49 -14.92 31.75 -24.12
N LEU A 50 -14.24 32.42 -23.20
CA LEU A 50 -12.78 32.50 -23.16
C LEU A 50 -12.18 31.34 -22.39
N ALA A 51 -11.05 30.85 -22.87
CA ALA A 51 -10.31 29.76 -22.18
C ALA A 51 -9.58 30.34 -20.95
N PRO A 52 -9.39 29.54 -19.89
CA PRO A 52 -8.55 29.90 -18.75
C PRO A 52 -7.13 30.28 -19.19
N GLY A 53 -6.59 31.32 -18.57
CA GLY A 53 -5.28 31.87 -18.92
C GLY A 53 -5.33 32.82 -20.10
N HIS A 54 -6.51 33.09 -20.70
CA HIS A 54 -6.64 34.13 -21.71
C HIS A 54 -6.37 35.47 -21.08
N VAL A 55 -5.53 36.27 -21.71
CA VAL A 55 -5.17 37.62 -21.31
C VAL A 55 -5.63 38.57 -22.41
N GLU A 56 -6.52 39.50 -22.07
CA GLU A 56 -6.97 40.58 -22.95
C GLU A 56 -6.45 41.92 -22.44
N GLN A 57 -5.78 42.67 -23.29
CA GLN A 57 -5.32 44.00 -22.98
C GLN A 57 -6.12 45.01 -23.81
N GLY A 58 -6.50 46.07 -23.18
CA GLY A 58 -7.23 47.13 -23.82
C GLY A 58 -7.12 48.47 -23.05
N LYS A 59 -7.91 49.45 -23.51
CA LYS A 59 -7.94 50.75 -22.90
C LYS A 59 -9.34 51.34 -22.84
N PHE A 60 -9.58 52.15 -21.84
CA PHE A 60 -10.67 53.11 -21.80
C PHE A 60 -10.17 54.44 -22.34
N THR A 61 -10.88 54.99 -23.29
CA THR A 61 -10.64 56.36 -23.79
C THR A 61 -11.68 57.27 -23.16
N ILE A 62 -11.24 58.29 -22.46
CA ILE A 62 -12.05 59.23 -21.71
C ILE A 62 -11.88 60.59 -22.38
N VAL A 63 -12.95 61.11 -22.94
CA VAL A 63 -12.99 62.48 -23.57
C VAL A 63 -13.83 63.35 -22.69
N CYS A 64 -13.22 64.36 -22.11
CA CYS A 64 -13.91 65.25 -21.19
C CYS A 64 -13.47 66.73 -21.35
N ASN A 65 -14.13 67.62 -20.60
CA ASN A 65 -13.79 69.10 -20.60
C ASN A 65 -12.35 69.36 -20.11
N GLY A 66 -11.65 68.37 -19.52
CA GLY A 66 -10.24 68.44 -19.13
C GLY A 66 -9.24 67.89 -20.15
N GLY A 67 -9.73 67.39 -21.32
CA GLY A 67 -8.91 66.77 -22.34
C GLY A 67 -9.27 65.29 -22.60
N GLU A 68 -8.40 64.61 -23.31
CA GLU A 68 -8.50 63.22 -23.62
C GLU A 68 -7.49 62.38 -22.80
N PHE A 69 -7.94 61.31 -22.20
CA PHE A 69 -7.11 60.45 -21.34
C PHE A 69 -7.34 58.98 -21.69
N GLU A 70 -6.31 58.17 -21.52
CA GLU A 70 -6.38 56.72 -21.70
C GLU A 70 -6.07 56.01 -20.38
N VAL A 71 -6.88 55.00 -20.04
CA VAL A 71 -6.68 54.11 -18.91
C VAL A 71 -6.58 52.68 -19.43
N ASN A 72 -5.40 52.10 -19.32
CA ASN A 72 -5.17 50.70 -19.74
C ASN A 72 -5.77 49.71 -18.75
N PHE A 73 -6.33 48.62 -19.26
CA PHE A 73 -6.76 47.49 -18.46
C PHE A 73 -6.13 46.20 -18.96
N THR A 74 -6.01 45.22 -18.07
CA THR A 74 -5.66 43.83 -18.40
C THR A 74 -6.68 42.93 -17.72
N ALA A 75 -7.42 42.16 -18.52
CA ALA A 75 -8.35 41.13 -18.05
C ALA A 75 -7.71 39.75 -18.18
N ILE A 76 -7.72 39.00 -17.11
CA ILE A 76 -7.15 37.65 -17.07
C ILE A 76 -8.27 36.70 -16.67
N ILE A 77 -8.47 35.63 -17.47
CA ILE A 77 -9.43 34.58 -17.14
C ILE A 77 -8.74 33.58 -16.24
N GLU A 78 -9.12 33.56 -14.96
CA GLU A 78 -8.60 32.59 -14.01
C GLU A 78 -9.24 31.21 -14.19
N LYS A 79 -8.48 30.15 -13.90
CA LYS A 79 -9.03 28.80 -13.80
C LYS A 79 -9.93 28.71 -12.57
N PRO A 80 -11.08 28.02 -12.67
CA PRO A 80 -11.81 27.63 -11.46
C PRO A 80 -10.86 26.89 -10.50
N SER A 81 -10.99 27.17 -9.23
CA SER A 81 -10.19 26.53 -8.19
C SER A 81 -11.04 26.22 -6.97
N VAL A 82 -10.70 25.15 -6.28
CA VAL A 82 -11.28 24.80 -4.99
C VAL A 82 -10.23 25.02 -3.91
N GLU A 83 -10.57 25.80 -2.90
CA GLU A 83 -9.69 26.04 -1.75
C GLU A 83 -9.74 24.82 -0.82
N THR A 84 -8.57 24.32 -0.41
CA THR A 84 -8.41 23.17 0.47
C THR A 84 -7.33 23.43 1.52
N SER A 85 -7.22 22.54 2.52
CA SER A 85 -6.16 22.62 3.53
C SER A 85 -4.74 22.55 2.95
N CYS A 86 -4.58 21.93 1.77
CA CYS A 86 -3.30 21.79 1.06
C CYS A 86 -3.13 22.83 -0.06
N GLY A 87 -3.93 23.92 -0.05
CA GLY A 87 -3.94 25.00 -1.04
C GLY A 87 -4.98 24.81 -2.13
N ARG A 88 -4.82 25.56 -3.23
CA ARG A 88 -5.77 25.56 -4.35
C ARG A 88 -5.64 24.29 -5.20
N VAL A 89 -6.80 23.71 -5.52
CA VAL A 89 -6.92 22.57 -6.44
C VAL A 89 -7.58 23.04 -7.73
N GLN A 90 -6.85 23.02 -8.84
CA GLN A 90 -7.28 23.52 -10.15
C GLN A 90 -7.26 22.45 -11.26
N ASN A 91 -6.63 21.31 -10.99
CA ASN A 91 -6.39 20.25 -11.95
C ASN A 91 -6.14 18.92 -11.23
N ILE A 92 -6.02 17.85 -12.01
CA ILE A 92 -5.77 16.48 -11.50
C ILE A 92 -4.45 16.35 -10.73
N ARG A 93 -3.41 17.10 -11.09
CA ARG A 93 -2.13 17.06 -10.37
C ARG A 93 -2.28 17.61 -8.95
N ASP A 94 -3.00 18.72 -8.80
CA ASP A 94 -3.28 19.30 -7.49
C ASP A 94 -4.16 18.39 -6.67
N PHE A 95 -5.17 17.76 -7.30
CA PHE A 95 -6.04 16.78 -6.66
C PHE A 95 -5.26 15.56 -6.17
N LYS A 96 -4.32 15.02 -6.97
CA LYS A 96 -3.42 13.96 -6.55
C LYS A 96 -2.62 14.36 -5.30
N ARG A 97 -2.05 15.57 -5.29
CA ARG A 97 -1.30 16.06 -4.13
C ARG A 97 -2.19 16.10 -2.89
N LEU A 98 -3.39 16.66 -3.00
CA LEU A 98 -4.37 16.66 -1.91
C LEU A 98 -4.67 15.25 -1.42
N ALA A 99 -4.88 14.29 -2.34
CA ALA A 99 -5.16 12.90 -1.99
C ALA A 99 -3.99 12.21 -1.27
N MET A 100 -2.76 12.59 -1.56
CA MET A 100 -1.56 12.09 -0.88
C MET A 100 -1.40 12.68 0.52
N GLU A 101 -1.71 13.96 0.70
CA GLU A 101 -1.51 14.70 1.95
C GLU A 101 -2.71 14.59 2.89
N ASN A 102 -3.93 14.61 2.33
CA ASN A 102 -5.19 14.53 3.08
C ASN A 102 -6.26 13.75 2.28
N PHE A 103 -6.20 12.44 2.38
CA PHE A 103 -7.10 11.53 1.64
C PHE A 103 -8.57 11.79 1.94
N ILE A 104 -8.92 12.08 3.19
CA ILE A 104 -10.31 12.32 3.62
C ILE A 104 -10.87 13.59 2.95
N GLU A 105 -10.10 14.67 2.91
CA GLU A 105 -10.51 15.91 2.27
C GLU A 105 -10.60 15.74 0.74
N ALA A 106 -9.64 15.03 0.13
CA ALA A 106 -9.68 14.70 -1.28
C ALA A 106 -10.93 13.87 -1.64
N HIS A 107 -11.28 12.89 -0.81
CA HIS A 107 -12.48 12.10 -1.00
C HIS A 107 -13.77 12.94 -0.85
N ARG A 108 -13.78 13.89 0.07
CA ARG A 108 -14.90 14.84 0.21
C ARG A 108 -15.05 15.70 -1.04
N LEU A 109 -13.94 16.24 -1.56
CA LEU A 109 -13.92 16.99 -2.82
C LEU A 109 -14.37 16.14 -4.00
N PHE A 110 -13.85 14.91 -4.12
CA PHE A 110 -14.22 13.96 -5.18
C PHE A 110 -15.74 13.69 -5.26
N ARG A 111 -16.43 13.70 -4.12
CA ARG A 111 -17.88 13.52 -4.03
C ARG A 111 -18.67 14.79 -4.30
N SER A 112 -18.05 15.95 -4.22
CA SER A 112 -18.70 17.25 -4.36
C SER A 112 -18.99 17.60 -5.83
N ARG A 113 -19.82 18.62 -6.05
CA ARG A 113 -20.02 19.18 -7.39
C ARG A 113 -18.81 19.95 -7.88
N ASP A 114 -18.03 20.49 -6.97
CA ASP A 114 -16.85 21.30 -7.27
C ASP A 114 -15.74 20.50 -7.95
N PHE A 115 -15.77 19.15 -7.83
CA PHE A 115 -14.82 18.31 -8.53
C PHE A 115 -14.93 18.42 -10.07
N TYR A 116 -16.10 18.78 -10.60
CA TYR A 116 -16.23 19.08 -12.02
C TYR A 116 -15.40 20.30 -12.45
N ASP A 117 -15.18 21.28 -11.58
CA ASP A 117 -14.31 22.41 -11.88
C ASP A 117 -12.84 21.98 -11.94
N VAL A 118 -12.44 20.99 -11.13
CA VAL A 118 -11.08 20.39 -11.17
C VAL A 118 -10.81 19.68 -12.49
N ILE A 119 -11.81 18.93 -13.02
CA ILE A 119 -11.66 18.12 -14.24
C ILE A 119 -12.17 18.81 -15.52
N LYS A 120 -12.65 20.06 -15.40
CA LYS A 120 -13.31 20.81 -16.50
C LYS A 120 -12.46 20.94 -17.74
N TYR A 121 -11.17 21.16 -17.57
CA TYR A 121 -10.20 21.41 -18.64
C TYR A 121 -9.23 20.26 -18.87
N GLU A 122 -9.51 19.11 -18.23
CA GLU A 122 -8.78 17.86 -18.44
C GLU A 122 -9.27 17.14 -19.71
N GLU A 123 -8.56 16.11 -20.12
CA GLU A 123 -8.94 15.28 -21.27
C GLU A 123 -10.37 14.75 -21.13
N PRO A 124 -11.16 14.69 -22.24
CA PRO A 124 -12.53 14.17 -22.23
C PRO A 124 -12.67 12.77 -21.61
N ARG A 125 -11.61 11.94 -21.73
CA ARG A 125 -11.53 10.60 -21.15
C ARG A 125 -11.61 10.63 -19.61
N ILE A 126 -10.97 11.61 -18.97
CA ILE A 126 -10.98 11.75 -17.50
C ILE A 126 -12.38 12.06 -17.00
N LYS A 127 -13.06 12.98 -17.67
CA LYS A 127 -14.45 13.31 -17.36
C LYS A 127 -15.38 12.13 -17.58
N ALA A 128 -15.25 11.42 -18.70
CA ALA A 128 -16.05 10.23 -18.99
C ALA A 128 -15.85 9.12 -17.95
N LEU A 129 -14.62 8.90 -17.49
CA LEU A 129 -14.32 7.94 -16.41
C LEU A 129 -14.99 8.36 -15.09
N TYR A 130 -14.87 9.63 -14.71
CA TYR A 130 -15.53 10.15 -13.51
C TYR A 130 -17.05 10.00 -13.57
N ASP A 131 -17.67 10.37 -14.69
CA ASP A 131 -19.10 10.27 -14.92
C ASP A 131 -19.59 8.81 -14.82
N ASN A 132 -18.78 7.85 -15.26
CA ASN A 132 -19.10 6.43 -15.17
C ASN A 132 -19.00 5.92 -13.73
N ILE A 133 -17.93 6.24 -13.03
CA ILE A 133 -17.74 5.85 -11.63
C ILE A 133 -18.88 6.43 -10.76
N ARG A 134 -19.25 7.69 -10.99
CA ARG A 134 -20.29 8.37 -10.24
C ARG A 134 -21.66 7.69 -10.31
N LYS A 135 -21.96 6.96 -11.38
CA LYS A 135 -23.22 6.21 -11.53
C LYS A 135 -23.37 5.07 -10.52
N TRP A 136 -22.24 4.51 -10.06
CA TRP A 136 -22.23 3.31 -9.22
C TRP A 136 -21.94 3.62 -7.75
N SER A 137 -20.88 4.33 -7.48
CA SER A 137 -20.49 4.69 -6.13
C SER A 137 -19.50 5.84 -6.14
N LEU A 138 -19.46 6.62 -5.07
CA LEU A 138 -18.46 7.63 -4.80
C LEU A 138 -17.75 7.36 -3.46
N GLY A 139 -17.56 6.07 -3.10
CA GLY A 139 -16.79 5.66 -1.95
C GLY A 139 -15.29 5.88 -2.13
N GLU A 140 -14.52 5.60 -1.09
CA GLU A 140 -13.05 5.74 -1.09
C GLU A 140 -12.38 4.85 -2.14
N GLN A 141 -12.89 3.63 -2.30
CA GLN A 141 -12.44 2.71 -3.36
C GLN A 141 -12.69 3.28 -4.77
N ALA A 142 -13.80 3.98 -4.98
CA ALA A 142 -14.12 4.59 -6.28
C ALA A 142 -13.16 5.73 -6.62
N MET A 143 -12.73 6.52 -5.62
CA MET A 143 -11.68 7.54 -5.82
C MET A 143 -10.34 6.89 -6.13
N GLU A 144 -10.02 5.79 -5.46
CA GLU A 144 -8.83 4.99 -5.73
C GLU A 144 -8.79 4.50 -7.18
N GLU A 145 -9.88 3.87 -7.64
CA GLU A 145 -10.02 3.37 -9.01
C GLU A 145 -9.97 4.49 -10.05
N PHE A 146 -10.52 5.66 -9.72
CA PHE A 146 -10.40 6.84 -10.57
C PHE A 146 -8.94 7.25 -10.75
N LEU A 147 -8.19 7.41 -9.66
CA LEU A 147 -6.77 7.82 -9.68
C LEU A 147 -5.89 6.81 -10.43
N VAL A 148 -6.14 5.51 -10.25
CA VAL A 148 -5.45 4.44 -11.00
C VAL A 148 -5.85 4.50 -12.49
N GLY A 149 -7.14 4.62 -12.79
CA GLY A 149 -7.66 4.65 -14.16
C GLY A 149 -7.15 5.82 -14.99
N ILE A 150 -6.90 6.98 -14.38
CA ILE A 150 -6.27 8.13 -15.01
C ILE A 150 -4.73 8.12 -14.94
N LYS A 151 -4.13 7.02 -14.49
CA LYS A 151 -2.68 6.80 -14.37
C LYS A 151 -1.95 7.82 -13.48
N GLN A 152 -2.63 8.33 -12.45
CA GLN A 152 -2.02 9.23 -11.47
C GLN A 152 -1.38 8.49 -10.31
N LYS A 153 -1.67 7.21 -10.15
CA LYS A 153 -1.03 6.31 -9.19
C LYS A 153 -1.08 4.86 -9.67
N GLU A 154 -0.31 4.01 -9.01
CA GLU A 154 -0.31 2.56 -9.21
C GLU A 154 -1.34 1.90 -8.28
N CYS A 155 -1.77 0.69 -8.64
CA CYS A 155 -2.57 -0.15 -7.75
C CYS A 155 -1.80 -0.46 -6.46
N ILE A 156 -2.54 -0.58 -5.37
CA ILE A 156 -1.96 -0.99 -4.10
C ILE A 156 -1.80 -2.52 -4.11
N PHE A 157 -0.59 -2.98 -3.83
CA PHE A 157 -0.28 -4.40 -3.62
C PHE A 157 0.32 -4.60 -2.25
N LEU A 158 -0.02 -5.74 -1.65
CA LEU A 158 0.51 -6.15 -0.36
C LEU A 158 1.61 -7.20 -0.56
N THR A 159 2.62 -7.14 0.30
CA THR A 159 3.66 -8.17 0.37
C THR A 159 3.69 -8.72 1.79
N MET A 160 3.73 -10.05 1.91
CA MET A 160 3.94 -10.75 3.18
C MET A 160 5.41 -11.11 3.33
N GLY A 161 5.94 -11.00 4.55
CA GLY A 161 7.32 -11.40 4.85
C GLY A 161 7.59 -12.89 4.66
N ARG A 162 6.55 -13.71 4.85
CA ARG A 162 6.51 -15.15 4.58
C ARG A 162 5.09 -15.54 4.21
N ASN A 163 4.93 -16.63 3.46
CA ASN A 163 3.62 -17.13 3.02
C ASN A 163 3.22 -18.47 3.70
N GLN A 164 4.04 -18.97 4.59
CA GLN A 164 3.76 -20.23 5.31
C GLN A 164 4.38 -20.24 6.71
N ARG A 165 3.78 -21.00 7.61
CA ARG A 165 4.29 -21.27 8.95
C ARG A 165 3.96 -22.69 9.39
N THR A 166 4.95 -23.37 9.92
CA THR A 166 4.79 -24.72 10.51
C THR A 166 4.96 -24.65 12.02
N PHE A 167 4.01 -25.23 12.74
CA PHE A 167 4.05 -25.41 14.18
C PHE A 167 4.17 -26.88 14.50
N ARG A 168 4.98 -27.20 15.50
CA ARG A 168 5.17 -28.57 15.95
C ARG A 168 4.93 -28.64 17.44
N ASN A 169 4.09 -29.58 17.86
CA ASN A 169 3.90 -29.96 19.27
C ASN A 169 3.54 -28.77 20.21
N LEU A 170 2.69 -27.85 19.73
CA LEU A 170 2.18 -26.79 20.57
C LEU A 170 1.36 -27.38 21.73
N LYS A 171 1.64 -26.92 22.95
CA LYS A 171 0.92 -27.34 24.18
C LYS A 171 -0.21 -26.38 24.51
N GLU A 172 -0.07 -25.11 24.16
CA GLU A 172 -0.97 -24.03 24.51
C GLU A 172 -1.31 -23.20 23.28
N ALA A 173 -2.45 -22.47 23.34
CA ALA A 173 -2.84 -21.55 22.31
C ALA A 173 -1.75 -20.47 22.11
N THR A 174 -1.28 -20.33 20.90
CA THR A 174 -0.14 -19.48 20.56
C THR A 174 -0.58 -18.38 19.59
N ARG A 175 -0.28 -17.14 19.94
CA ARG A 175 -0.53 -15.97 19.10
C ARG A 175 0.67 -15.73 18.18
N GLU A 176 0.39 -15.51 16.91
CA GLU A 176 1.38 -15.22 15.87
C GLU A 176 0.98 -14.00 15.05
N ILE A 177 1.94 -13.45 14.31
CA ILE A 177 1.76 -12.23 13.52
C ILE A 177 2.23 -12.46 12.08
N ILE A 178 1.41 -11.99 11.15
CA ILE A 178 1.78 -11.87 9.74
C ILE A 178 2.10 -10.41 9.47
N HIS A 179 3.32 -10.14 9.02
CA HIS A 179 3.77 -8.79 8.68
C HIS A 179 3.45 -8.48 7.24
N PHE A 180 2.73 -7.39 7.01
CA PHE A 180 2.41 -6.88 5.68
C PHE A 180 3.15 -5.58 5.41
N THR A 181 3.52 -5.39 4.14
CA THR A 181 3.96 -4.11 3.59
C THR A 181 3.12 -3.77 2.38
N LYS A 182 2.83 -2.47 2.19
CA LYS A 182 2.18 -1.95 0.98
C LYS A 182 3.17 -1.15 0.14
N ASN A 183 3.01 -1.20 -1.19
CA ASN A 183 3.90 -0.51 -2.13
C ASN A 183 3.63 1.00 -2.24
N THR A 184 2.38 1.46 -2.01
CA THR A 184 2.00 2.85 -2.23
C THR A 184 0.90 3.31 -1.28
N TRP A 185 0.61 4.60 -1.30
CA TRP A 185 -0.46 5.27 -0.52
C TRP A 185 -1.85 4.98 -1.10
N GLY A 186 -2.91 5.34 -0.35
CA GLY A 186 -4.30 5.29 -0.79
C GLY A 186 -5.14 4.30 0.01
N PHE A 187 -6.38 4.10 -0.41
CA PHE A 187 -7.37 3.27 0.26
C PHE A 187 -7.55 1.92 -0.44
N MET A 188 -7.47 0.84 0.31
CA MET A 188 -7.76 -0.52 -0.16
C MET A 188 -8.36 -1.35 0.96
N PRO A 189 -9.57 -1.89 0.79
CA PRO A 189 -10.15 -2.86 1.73
C PRO A 189 -9.60 -4.26 1.47
N VAL A 190 -9.40 -5.02 2.54
CA VAL A 190 -8.97 -6.42 2.50
C VAL A 190 -9.93 -7.25 3.32
N LYS A 191 -10.49 -8.31 2.75
CA LYS A 191 -11.26 -9.33 3.44
C LYS A 191 -10.36 -10.49 3.82
N VAL A 192 -10.63 -11.08 4.97
CA VAL A 192 -9.84 -12.20 5.49
C VAL A 192 -10.72 -13.41 5.66
N HIS A 193 -10.36 -14.49 5.00
CA HIS A 193 -11.01 -15.79 5.12
C HIS A 193 -10.05 -16.79 5.75
N VAL A 194 -10.54 -17.61 6.65
CA VAL A 194 -9.75 -18.64 7.31
C VAL A 194 -10.35 -20.01 7.07
N SER A 195 -9.50 -20.99 6.82
CA SER A 195 -9.85 -22.40 6.82
C SER A 195 -8.92 -23.15 7.76
N GLY A 196 -9.50 -24.14 8.49
CA GLY A 196 -8.82 -24.88 9.54
C GLY A 196 -9.32 -24.45 10.93
N ASP A 197 -10.03 -25.34 11.62
CA ASP A 197 -10.71 -25.10 12.90
C ASP A 197 -9.74 -24.70 14.04
N PHE A 198 -8.46 -25.05 13.86
CA PHE A 198 -7.39 -24.72 14.80
C PHE A 198 -6.83 -23.32 14.65
N ILE A 199 -7.27 -22.55 13.64
CA ILE A 199 -6.86 -21.16 13.40
C ILE A 199 -7.98 -20.21 13.79
N GLN A 200 -7.67 -19.23 14.62
CA GLN A 200 -8.59 -18.16 15.01
C GLN A 200 -8.02 -16.82 14.62
N ILE A 201 -8.84 -16.00 13.97
CA ILE A 201 -8.53 -14.60 13.66
C ILE A 201 -9.36 -13.66 14.53
N GLY A 202 -8.83 -12.48 14.83
CA GLY A 202 -9.51 -11.46 15.64
C GLY A 202 -10.44 -10.57 14.82
N ARG A 203 -10.23 -10.49 13.49
CA ARG A 203 -11.03 -9.71 12.55
C ARG A 203 -11.00 -10.36 11.17
N ASP A 204 -12.09 -10.21 10.44
CA ASP A 204 -12.31 -10.75 9.09
C ASP A 204 -12.09 -9.72 7.97
N ASN A 205 -11.67 -8.51 8.33
CA ASN A 205 -11.34 -7.44 7.39
C ASN A 205 -10.36 -6.44 8.00
N PHE A 206 -9.68 -5.69 7.14
CA PHE A 206 -8.89 -4.51 7.47
C PHE A 206 -8.78 -3.60 6.23
N THR A 207 -8.26 -2.40 6.41
CA THR A 207 -8.02 -1.46 5.30
C THR A 207 -6.58 -0.94 5.35
N THR A 208 -6.19 -0.21 4.33
CA THR A 208 -4.88 0.47 4.34
C THR A 208 -4.75 1.56 5.40
N ASP A 209 -5.86 1.99 6.03
CA ASP A 209 -5.84 2.94 7.15
C ASP A 209 -5.34 2.29 8.46
N ASP A 210 -5.39 0.95 8.54
CA ASP A 210 -4.80 0.21 9.66
C ASP A 210 -3.26 0.18 9.63
N PHE A 211 -2.64 0.60 8.51
CA PHE A 211 -1.19 0.61 8.35
C PHE A 211 -0.54 1.81 9.05
N VAL A 212 0.56 1.57 9.74
CA VAL A 212 1.45 2.62 10.24
C VAL A 212 2.55 2.84 9.21
N GLY A 213 2.43 3.93 8.45
CA GLY A 213 3.24 4.11 7.24
C GLY A 213 2.92 3.04 6.20
N ASN A 214 3.89 2.19 5.89
CA ASN A 214 3.72 1.08 4.94
C ASN A 214 3.61 -0.30 5.62
N LEU A 215 3.55 -0.37 6.95
CA LEU A 215 3.62 -1.61 7.72
C LEU A 215 2.30 -1.88 8.44
N PHE A 216 1.87 -3.15 8.44
CA PHE A 216 0.72 -3.62 9.19
C PHE A 216 0.95 -5.04 9.71
N ASP A 217 0.53 -5.27 10.95
CA ASP A 217 0.67 -6.53 11.66
C ASP A 217 -0.70 -7.19 11.86
N PHE A 218 -0.93 -8.28 11.15
CA PHE A 218 -2.14 -9.09 11.30
C PHE A 218 -1.90 -10.23 12.28
N SER A 219 -2.64 -10.28 13.39
CA SER A 219 -2.48 -11.32 14.39
C SER A 219 -3.52 -12.44 14.24
N TYR A 220 -3.07 -13.68 14.47
CA TYR A 220 -3.92 -14.86 14.54
C TYR A 220 -3.48 -15.75 15.72
N ILE A 221 -4.34 -16.69 16.11
CA ILE A 221 -4.09 -17.61 17.23
C ILE A 221 -4.22 -19.04 16.70
N ILE A 222 -3.26 -19.89 17.08
CA ILE A 222 -3.31 -21.30 16.84
C ILE A 222 -3.79 -22.00 18.11
N HIS A 223 -4.82 -22.83 17.97
CA HIS A 223 -5.48 -23.60 19.02
C HIS A 223 -5.16 -25.10 18.89
N PRO A 224 -4.10 -25.60 19.54
CA PRO A 224 -3.71 -27.02 19.42
C PRO A 224 -4.78 -27.97 19.95
N GLU A 225 -5.63 -27.52 20.87
CA GLU A 225 -6.73 -28.31 21.42
C GLU A 225 -7.84 -28.61 20.39
N LYS A 226 -7.94 -27.81 19.34
CA LYS A 226 -8.89 -28.00 18.23
C LYS A 226 -8.32 -28.84 17.10
N ALA A 227 -7.03 -29.15 17.16
CA ALA A 227 -6.36 -29.95 16.15
C ALA A 227 -6.51 -31.45 16.42
N HIS A 228 -6.60 -32.25 15.36
CA HIS A 228 -6.55 -33.70 15.47
C HIS A 228 -5.10 -34.19 15.55
N ALA A 229 -4.92 -35.49 15.89
CA ALA A 229 -3.60 -36.12 15.87
C ALA A 229 -3.05 -36.17 14.45
N GLY A 230 -1.73 -35.90 14.29
CA GLY A 230 -1.06 -35.81 13.00
C GLY A 230 -0.95 -34.40 12.44
N ASN A 231 -0.83 -34.28 11.13
CA ASN A 231 -0.67 -33.01 10.45
C ASN A 231 -2.03 -32.38 10.16
N ASN A 232 -2.21 -31.15 10.65
CA ASN A 232 -3.36 -30.30 10.38
C ASN A 232 -2.95 -29.18 9.44
N TYR A 233 -3.71 -28.97 8.39
CA TYR A 233 -3.47 -27.95 7.39
C TYR A 233 -4.58 -26.91 7.43
N GLY A 234 -4.20 -25.67 7.37
CA GLY A 234 -5.12 -24.54 7.30
C GLY A 234 -4.52 -23.41 6.51
N GLN A 235 -5.35 -22.44 6.16
CA GLN A 235 -4.90 -21.27 5.41
C GLN A 235 -5.66 -20.03 5.85
N ILE A 236 -5.00 -18.88 5.74
CA ILE A 236 -5.59 -17.57 5.89
C ILE A 236 -5.46 -16.88 4.52
N VAL A 237 -6.60 -16.52 3.93
CA VAL A 237 -6.66 -15.88 2.61
C VAL A 237 -7.03 -14.43 2.79
N PHE A 238 -6.21 -13.53 2.23
CA PHE A 238 -6.39 -12.08 2.22
C PHE A 238 -6.81 -11.66 0.82
N GLU A 239 -8.05 -11.21 0.69
CA GLU A 239 -8.66 -10.87 -0.59
C GLU A 239 -8.81 -9.35 -0.71
N SER A 240 -8.13 -8.76 -1.67
CA SER A 240 -8.20 -7.35 -2.04
C SER A 240 -8.85 -7.17 -3.41
N PRO A 241 -9.21 -5.95 -3.84
CA PRO A 241 -9.73 -5.70 -5.19
C PRO A 241 -8.77 -6.08 -6.33
N TYR A 242 -7.46 -6.18 -6.05
CA TYR A 242 -6.45 -6.38 -7.08
C TYR A 242 -5.75 -7.73 -7.00
N GLU A 243 -5.75 -8.39 -5.84
CA GLU A 243 -5.04 -9.65 -5.61
C GLU A 243 -5.63 -10.46 -4.48
N SER A 244 -5.29 -11.75 -4.45
CA SER A 244 -5.57 -12.65 -3.33
C SER A 244 -4.26 -13.27 -2.85
N LEU A 245 -3.94 -13.09 -1.56
CA LEU A 245 -2.75 -13.63 -0.93
C LEU A 245 -3.13 -14.76 0.02
N THR A 246 -2.41 -15.86 -0.04
CA THR A 246 -2.64 -17.02 0.83
C THR A 246 -1.46 -17.23 1.77
N TYR A 247 -1.76 -17.38 3.06
CA TYR A 247 -0.82 -17.76 4.11
C TYR A 247 -1.15 -19.15 4.60
N GLU A 248 -0.22 -20.09 4.41
CA GLU A 248 -0.40 -21.50 4.78
C GLU A 248 0.06 -21.75 6.21
N VAL A 249 -0.75 -22.49 6.96
CA VAL A 249 -0.46 -22.87 8.34
C VAL A 249 -0.53 -24.38 8.46
N MET A 250 0.55 -24.96 8.94
CA MET A 250 0.61 -26.38 9.27
C MET A 250 0.84 -26.55 10.77
N LEU A 251 0.02 -27.35 11.42
CA LEU A 251 0.19 -27.76 12.82
C LEU A 251 0.38 -29.28 12.89
N ALA A 252 1.60 -29.72 13.19
CA ALA A 252 1.90 -31.09 13.49
C ALA A 252 1.64 -31.38 14.99
N ASN A 253 0.55 -32.09 15.26
CA ASN A 253 0.11 -32.47 16.60
C ASN A 253 0.32 -33.95 16.84
N HIS A 254 1.48 -34.34 17.36
CA HIS A 254 1.80 -35.71 17.69
C HIS A 254 1.43 -35.98 19.15
N LYS A 255 0.32 -36.68 19.37
CA LYS A 255 -0.17 -36.99 20.73
C LYS A 255 0.71 -37.97 21.54
N ASP A 256 1.67 -38.67 20.91
CA ASP A 256 2.48 -39.72 21.54
C ASP A 256 3.97 -39.39 21.63
N HIS A 257 4.30 -38.28 22.28
CA HIS A 257 5.70 -37.90 22.50
C HIS A 257 6.50 -38.91 23.35
N ALA A 258 5.88 -39.52 24.33
CA ALA A 258 6.59 -40.41 25.23
C ALA A 258 6.99 -41.73 24.54
N GLU A 259 6.13 -42.26 23.65
CA GLU A 259 6.40 -43.50 22.92
C GLU A 259 7.37 -43.28 21.76
N ASN A 260 7.19 -42.17 21.01
CA ASN A 260 8.10 -41.78 19.94
C ASN A 260 9.51 -41.45 20.46
N ARG A 261 9.62 -40.78 21.61
CA ARG A 261 10.89 -40.52 22.28
C ARG A 261 11.57 -41.79 22.75
N ARG A 262 10.82 -42.77 23.29
CA ARG A 262 11.34 -44.11 23.65
C ARG A 262 11.85 -44.89 22.43
N VAL A 263 11.15 -44.77 21.29
CA VAL A 263 11.59 -45.41 20.03
C VAL A 263 12.87 -44.75 19.54
N ALA A 264 12.93 -43.43 19.55
CA ALA A 264 14.13 -42.63 19.17
C ALA A 264 15.32 -43.01 20.08
N ASP A 265 15.14 -42.95 21.40
CA ASP A 265 16.19 -43.28 22.37
C ASP A 265 16.71 -44.74 22.19
N LYS A 266 15.84 -45.74 21.97
CA LYS A 266 16.23 -47.12 21.69
C LYS A 266 17.00 -47.25 20.39
N THR A 267 16.59 -46.52 19.35
CA THR A 267 17.26 -46.56 18.04
C THR A 267 18.64 -45.90 18.12
N ILE A 268 18.76 -44.75 18.79
CA ILE A 268 20.05 -44.09 19.03
C ILE A 268 20.97 -44.97 19.85
N ALA A 269 20.46 -45.60 20.95
CA ALA A 269 21.23 -46.56 21.75
C ALA A 269 21.71 -47.78 20.93
N SER A 270 20.87 -48.28 20.02
CA SER A 270 21.29 -49.34 19.09
C SER A 270 22.39 -48.90 18.13
N ILE A 271 22.27 -47.70 17.56
CA ILE A 271 23.31 -47.11 16.67
C ILE A 271 24.65 -47.01 17.37
N ILE A 272 24.63 -46.47 18.60
CA ILE A 272 25.87 -46.31 19.42
C ILE A 272 26.46 -47.69 19.76
N LYS A 273 25.63 -48.64 20.17
CA LYS A 273 26.08 -50.00 20.48
C LYS A 273 26.74 -50.68 19.28
N ASP A 274 26.10 -50.60 18.09
CA ASP A 274 26.63 -51.16 16.87
C ASP A 274 27.93 -50.48 16.42
N PHE A 275 28.05 -49.18 16.62
CA PHE A 275 29.29 -48.43 16.40
C PHE A 275 30.44 -48.95 17.27
N LEU A 276 30.18 -49.08 18.58
CA LEU A 276 31.19 -49.54 19.53
C LEU A 276 31.63 -50.97 19.21
N ALA A 277 30.70 -51.85 18.80
CA ALA A 277 31.02 -53.24 18.40
C ALA A 277 31.88 -53.27 17.11
N CYS A 278 31.51 -52.50 16.07
CA CYS A 278 32.30 -52.41 14.84
C CYS A 278 33.71 -51.86 15.09
N ASN A 279 33.81 -50.84 15.93
CA ASN A 279 35.09 -50.21 16.25
C ASN A 279 36.01 -51.15 17.08
N ALA A 280 35.44 -51.89 18.05
CA ALA A 280 36.17 -52.84 18.86
C ALA A 280 36.70 -54.06 18.05
N GLU A 281 35.97 -54.49 17.02
CA GLU A 281 36.33 -55.56 16.14
C GLU A 281 37.20 -55.12 14.94
N GLY A 282 37.51 -53.84 14.80
CA GLY A 282 38.30 -53.28 13.69
C GLY A 282 37.66 -53.47 12.32
N LYS A 283 36.31 -53.60 12.26
CA LYS A 283 35.55 -53.75 11.01
C LYS A 283 35.43 -52.45 10.24
N ASP A 284 35.20 -52.59 8.93
CA ASP A 284 34.89 -51.43 8.08
C ASP A 284 33.57 -50.77 8.51
N LEU A 285 33.64 -49.46 8.74
CA LEU A 285 32.51 -48.66 9.19
C LEU A 285 31.45 -48.39 8.10
N THR A 286 31.75 -48.73 6.84
CA THR A 286 30.85 -48.42 5.72
C THR A 286 29.50 -49.17 5.87
N ALA A 287 29.53 -50.45 6.17
CA ALA A 287 28.31 -51.26 6.37
C ALA A 287 27.50 -50.75 7.58
N TRP A 288 28.18 -50.33 8.66
CA TRP A 288 27.54 -49.74 9.82
C TRP A 288 26.90 -48.37 9.47
N ALA A 289 27.59 -47.52 8.67
CA ALA A 289 27.09 -46.23 8.26
C ALA A 289 25.82 -46.39 7.42
N ASP A 290 25.76 -47.32 6.48
CA ASP A 290 24.59 -47.60 5.66
C ASP A 290 23.40 -48.10 6.51
N ALA A 291 23.64 -49.01 7.43
CA ALA A 291 22.62 -49.47 8.37
C ALA A 291 22.13 -48.35 9.29
N THR A 292 23.01 -47.44 9.65
CA THR A 292 22.68 -46.24 10.47
C THR A 292 21.81 -45.26 9.69
N ARG A 293 22.13 -44.99 8.41
CA ARG A 293 21.32 -44.15 7.53
C ARG A 293 19.88 -44.68 7.43
N GLU A 294 19.70 -45.96 7.24
CA GLU A 294 18.34 -46.56 7.19
C GLU A 294 17.59 -46.42 8.53
N LYS A 295 18.25 -46.60 9.66
CA LYS A 295 17.65 -46.39 10.99
C LYS A 295 17.28 -44.94 11.22
N LEU A 296 18.08 -44.00 10.77
CA LEU A 296 17.86 -42.54 10.92
C LEU A 296 16.71 -42.04 10.04
N LYS A 297 16.54 -42.57 8.82
CA LYS A 297 15.37 -42.28 7.97
C LYS A 297 14.05 -42.58 8.69
N GLY A 298 14.01 -43.67 9.47
CA GLY A 298 12.86 -43.99 10.30
C GLY A 298 12.64 -43.05 11.47
N LEU A 299 13.69 -42.39 11.96
CA LEU A 299 13.64 -41.43 13.06
C LEU A 299 13.28 -40.00 12.61
N ASP A 300 13.56 -39.64 11.38
CA ASP A 300 13.28 -38.29 10.81
C ASP A 300 11.78 -37.97 10.88
N ILE A 301 10.91 -38.98 10.84
CA ILE A 301 9.46 -38.84 11.03
C ILE A 301 9.11 -38.38 12.47
N TYR A 302 9.98 -38.67 13.44
CA TYR A 302 9.74 -38.48 14.88
C TYR A 302 10.64 -37.42 15.53
N SER A 303 11.61 -36.86 14.80
CA SER A 303 12.55 -35.89 15.38
C SER A 303 11.94 -34.50 15.43
N GLU A 304 12.06 -33.82 16.57
CA GLU A 304 11.78 -32.41 16.70
C GLU A 304 12.77 -31.54 15.91
N ASP A 305 13.93 -32.12 15.56
CA ASP A 305 15.06 -31.51 14.87
C ASP A 305 15.30 -32.14 13.49
N GLY A 306 14.28 -32.19 12.60
CA GLY A 306 14.40 -32.79 11.25
C GLY A 306 15.53 -32.22 10.39
N ASP A 307 16.18 -31.14 10.83
CA ASP A 307 17.35 -30.53 10.18
C ASP A 307 18.68 -31.16 10.63
N VAL A 308 18.69 -32.07 11.59
CA VAL A 308 19.90 -32.73 12.12
C VAL A 308 20.40 -33.86 11.21
N TYR A 309 19.49 -34.52 10.47
CA TYR A 309 19.83 -35.62 9.60
C TYR A 309 20.93 -35.31 8.56
N PRO A 310 20.86 -34.20 7.81
CA PRO A 310 21.94 -33.86 6.86
C PRO A 310 23.30 -33.69 7.52
N LEU A 311 23.37 -33.07 8.69
CA LEU A 311 24.62 -32.91 9.42
C LEU A 311 25.19 -34.24 9.92
N PHE A 312 24.30 -35.13 10.40
CA PHE A 312 24.72 -36.47 10.82
C PHE A 312 25.16 -37.32 9.63
N ASP A 313 24.50 -37.21 8.47
CA ASP A 313 24.92 -37.90 7.24
C ASP A 313 26.28 -37.38 6.73
N ALA A 314 26.53 -36.06 6.81
CA ALA A 314 27.86 -35.54 6.54
C ALA A 314 28.92 -36.12 7.48
N HIS A 315 28.60 -36.26 8.78
CA HIS A 315 29.50 -36.88 9.75
C HIS A 315 29.76 -38.37 9.43
N LEU A 316 28.72 -39.13 9.03
CA LEU A 316 28.88 -40.53 8.59
C LEU A 316 29.81 -40.65 7.37
N ASN A 317 29.67 -39.73 6.40
CA ASN A 317 30.57 -39.69 5.24
C ASN A 317 32.02 -39.43 5.64
N LEU A 318 32.26 -38.54 6.62
CA LEU A 318 33.64 -38.34 7.15
C LEU A 318 34.20 -39.57 7.81
N LEU A 319 33.39 -40.30 8.61
CA LEU A 319 33.80 -41.57 9.25
C LEU A 319 34.12 -42.66 8.20
N CYS A 320 33.40 -42.67 7.08
CA CYS A 320 33.65 -43.57 5.95
C CYS A 320 34.78 -43.13 5.03
N LYS A 321 35.52 -42.06 5.37
CA LYS A 321 36.61 -41.49 4.58
C LYS A 321 36.19 -40.94 3.20
N GLU A 322 34.97 -40.44 3.11
CA GLU A 322 34.36 -39.81 1.91
C GLU A 322 34.17 -38.29 2.11
N PRO A 323 35.26 -37.50 2.25
CA PRO A 323 35.19 -36.05 2.57
C PRO A 323 34.47 -35.23 1.50
N ASP A 324 34.58 -35.61 0.22
CA ASP A 324 33.94 -34.86 -0.87
C ASP A 324 32.39 -34.95 -0.78
N LYS A 325 31.83 -36.09 -0.39
CA LYS A 325 30.39 -36.22 -0.15
C LYS A 325 29.93 -35.41 1.06
N ALA A 326 30.72 -35.41 2.13
CA ALA A 326 30.44 -34.61 3.31
C ALA A 326 30.44 -33.11 2.99
N SER A 327 31.42 -32.64 2.21
CA SER A 327 31.51 -31.23 1.78
C SER A 327 30.27 -30.83 0.96
N GLY A 328 29.82 -31.66 0.00
CA GLY A 328 28.64 -31.37 -0.79
C GLY A 328 27.37 -31.20 0.06
N ILE A 329 27.18 -32.05 1.09
CA ILE A 329 26.03 -31.97 2.00
C ILE A 329 26.11 -30.67 2.85
N LEU A 330 27.30 -30.29 3.31
CA LEU A 330 27.52 -29.11 4.15
C LEU A 330 27.39 -27.82 3.34
N ASP A 331 27.80 -27.79 2.08
CA ASP A 331 27.66 -26.64 1.18
C ASP A 331 26.19 -26.34 0.86
N ASP A 332 25.35 -27.36 0.72
CA ASP A 332 23.91 -27.23 0.49
C ASP A 332 23.11 -26.97 1.78
N TYR A 333 23.74 -27.07 2.94
CA TYR A 333 23.08 -26.94 4.22
C TYR A 333 22.76 -25.49 4.59
N ASN A 334 21.49 -25.20 4.88
CA ASN A 334 21.05 -23.86 5.27
C ASN A 334 21.29 -23.60 6.76
N TYR A 335 22.48 -23.06 7.09
CA TYR A 335 22.88 -22.70 8.45
C TYR A 335 22.01 -21.63 9.13
N SER A 336 21.19 -20.86 8.38
CA SER A 336 20.29 -19.87 8.96
C SER A 336 19.11 -20.50 9.75
N ARG A 337 18.90 -21.81 9.62
CA ARG A 337 17.90 -22.57 10.37
C ARG A 337 18.32 -22.96 11.77
N PHE A 338 19.60 -22.83 12.12
CA PHE A 338 20.02 -22.96 13.51
C PHE A 338 19.45 -21.79 14.32
N SER A 339 18.26 -22.00 14.90
CA SER A 339 17.92 -21.22 16.08
C SER A 339 18.85 -21.73 17.20
N VAL A 340 19.56 -20.80 17.83
CA VAL A 340 20.39 -21.06 19.00
C VAL A 340 19.45 -21.49 20.14
N ASN A 341 18.99 -22.71 20.08
CA ASN A 341 18.32 -23.32 21.22
C ASN A 341 19.46 -23.90 22.08
N LYS A 342 19.73 -23.27 23.23
CA LYS A 342 20.81 -23.63 24.17
C LYS A 342 20.74 -25.08 24.68
N ASP A 343 19.65 -25.80 24.37
CA ASP A 343 19.39 -27.17 24.81
C ASP A 343 19.57 -28.22 23.69
N SER A 344 20.02 -27.81 22.49
CA SER A 344 20.31 -28.77 21.41
C SER A 344 21.68 -29.42 21.61
N VAL A 345 21.74 -30.74 21.49
CA VAL A 345 22.98 -31.55 21.57
C VAL A 345 24.07 -31.11 20.57
N ILE A 346 23.72 -30.26 19.61
CA ILE A 346 24.60 -29.75 18.54
C ILE A 346 25.20 -28.39 18.92
N SER A 347 24.67 -27.68 19.92
CA SER A 347 25.20 -26.39 20.40
C SER A 347 26.27 -26.53 21.48
N SER A 348 26.60 -27.73 21.90
CA SER A 348 27.72 -28.08 22.76
C SER A 348 28.87 -28.66 21.92
#